data_4fa590a32dfff33aba7071ce585260b3
#
_entry.id   4fa590a32dfff33aba7071ce585260b3
#
_cell.length_a   1.000
_cell.length_b   1.000
_cell.length_c   1.000
_cell.angle_alpha   90.00
_cell.angle_beta   90.00
_cell.angle_gamma   90.00
#
_symmetry.space_group_name_H-M   'P 1'
#
loop_
_entity.id
_entity.type
_entity.pdbx_description
1 polymer ?
#
loop_
_entity_poly.entity_id
_entity_poly.type
_entity_poly.pdbx_seq_one_letter_code
_entity_poly.pdbx_strand_id
1 'polypeptide(L)'
;MNGSFIMSAHHDPPTEGDNQMKMKKLLPLLIILTLFETVAVTLWLTKSNIFYLFNFSYIGLSISLGIYLYMRNYRHARRVVQLLVGSYMLVYLGLICGENMQIEGFWYYLFTGVFEAATIHYAVAKIFGPLVFGRGWCGYACWTAMVLDFLPYKTPERPRRRIGWIRYITFAASLIFVSALFLAKVGNSERIMFIAFIVGNIAYYAVGIALAFAFHDNRAFCKYICPITVFLKPMSRFALFRVKCDKSKCVSCGKCRKVCPMDVDPTDNTGNRKNGTECILCMECVKDCPKKAL
;
A
#
# COMPACT_ATOMS: atom_id res chain seq x y z
N MET A 1 -48.33 -11.75 39.15
CA MET A 1 -47.85 -10.48 39.69
C MET A 1 -46.59 -10.12 38.93
N ASN A 2 -46.73 -9.10 38.07
CA ASN A 2 -45.71 -8.66 37.13
C ASN A 2 -44.70 -7.76 37.84
N GLY A 3 -43.43 -8.06 37.76
CA GLY A 3 -42.35 -7.18 38.14
C GLY A 3 -41.43 -6.92 36.96
N SER A 4 -41.75 -5.91 36.13
CA SER A 4 -40.88 -5.41 35.07
C SER A 4 -39.72 -4.62 35.70
N PHE A 5 -38.52 -5.19 35.61
CA PHE A 5 -37.27 -4.50 35.97
C PHE A 5 -36.84 -3.63 34.79
N ILE A 6 -37.14 -2.34 34.83
CA ILE A 6 -36.60 -1.32 33.91
C ILE A 6 -35.20 -0.98 34.41
N MET A 7 -34.16 -1.55 33.75
CA MET A 7 -32.80 -1.07 33.92
C MET A 7 -32.65 0.27 33.14
N SER A 8 -32.75 1.40 33.85
CA SER A 8 -32.35 2.68 33.34
C SER A 8 -30.82 2.69 33.25
N ALA A 9 -30.29 2.67 32.02
CA ALA A 9 -28.88 2.93 31.79
C ALA A 9 -28.62 4.40 32.11
N HIS A 10 -28.08 4.68 33.29
CA HIS A 10 -27.46 5.97 33.60
C HIS A 10 -26.26 6.12 32.68
N HIS A 11 -26.39 6.99 31.69
CA HIS A 11 -25.27 7.51 30.89
C HIS A 11 -24.60 8.62 31.70
N ASP A 12 -23.58 8.27 32.47
CA ASP A 12 -22.73 9.29 33.11
C ASP A 12 -22.08 10.13 32.03
N PRO A 13 -22.03 11.48 32.21
CA PRO A 13 -21.34 12.35 31.27
C PRO A 13 -19.85 11.98 31.21
N PRO A 14 -19.21 12.02 30.01
CA PRO A 14 -17.84 11.61 29.84
C PRO A 14 -16.93 12.49 30.71
N THR A 15 -16.09 11.85 31.53
CA THR A 15 -15.12 12.54 32.38
C THR A 15 -14.02 13.22 31.52
N GLU A 16 -13.39 14.27 32.04
CA GLU A 16 -12.27 14.97 31.35
C GLU A 16 -11.16 13.99 30.92
N GLY A 17 -10.89 12.96 31.71
CA GLY A 17 -9.95 11.89 31.39
C GLY A 17 -10.35 11.05 30.18
N ASP A 18 -11.64 10.78 29.98
CA ASP A 18 -12.18 10.08 28.82
C ASP A 18 -12.05 10.91 27.54
N ASN A 19 -12.24 12.22 27.64
CA ASN A 19 -12.07 13.12 26.50
C ASN A 19 -10.59 13.28 26.10
N GLN A 20 -9.67 13.35 27.06
CA GLN A 20 -8.23 13.38 26.78
C GLN A 20 -7.75 12.04 26.15
N MET A 21 -8.27 10.90 26.60
CA MET A 21 -7.94 9.60 26.03
C MET A 21 -8.50 9.45 24.61
N LYS A 22 -9.70 9.93 24.33
CA LYS A 22 -10.29 9.99 22.98
C LYS A 22 -9.49 10.90 22.07
N MET A 23 -9.06 12.07 22.54
CA MET A 23 -8.26 13.02 21.75
C MET A 23 -6.86 12.48 21.43
N LYS A 24 -6.17 11.82 22.36
CA LYS A 24 -4.88 11.15 22.09
C LYS A 24 -4.99 10.05 21.04
N LYS A 25 -6.11 9.33 20.99
CA LYS A 25 -6.38 8.33 19.95
C LYS A 25 -6.65 8.95 18.58
N LEU A 26 -7.25 10.14 18.50
CA LEU A 26 -7.53 10.84 17.24
C LEU A 26 -6.31 11.59 16.68
N LEU A 27 -5.29 11.85 17.50
CA LEU A 27 -4.11 12.60 17.11
C LEU A 27 -3.40 12.09 15.83
N PRO A 28 -3.14 10.77 15.64
CA PRO A 28 -2.53 10.28 14.40
C PRO A 28 -3.37 10.56 13.14
N LEU A 29 -4.70 10.49 13.26
CA LEU A 29 -5.62 10.82 12.17
C LEU A 29 -5.52 12.30 11.81
N LEU A 30 -5.55 13.18 12.80
CA LEU A 30 -5.48 14.63 12.60
C LEU A 30 -4.12 15.03 12.00
N ILE A 31 -3.01 14.47 12.47
CA ILE A 31 -1.67 14.73 11.93
C ILE A 31 -1.61 14.38 10.45
N ILE A 32 -2.08 13.20 10.07
CA ILE A 32 -2.06 12.75 8.67
C ILE A 32 -2.97 13.63 7.81
N LEU A 33 -4.18 13.91 8.26
CA LEU A 33 -5.12 14.77 7.53
C LEU A 33 -4.52 16.17 7.33
N THR A 34 -4.03 16.82 8.39
CA THR A 34 -3.41 18.14 8.31
C THR A 34 -2.20 18.15 7.37
N LEU A 35 -1.37 17.10 7.41
CA LEU A 35 -0.21 16.98 6.52
C LEU A 35 -0.66 16.94 5.04
N PHE A 36 -1.63 16.11 4.69
CA PHE A 36 -2.12 15.99 3.32
C PHE A 36 -2.81 17.26 2.85
N GLU A 37 -3.65 17.90 3.69
CA GLU A 37 -4.31 19.16 3.36
C GLU A 37 -3.31 20.31 3.20
N THR A 38 -2.28 20.38 4.05
CA THR A 38 -1.20 21.37 3.89
C THR A 38 -0.50 21.21 2.54
N VAL A 39 -0.16 19.97 2.15
CA VAL A 39 0.44 19.68 0.84
C VAL A 39 -0.53 20.06 -0.28
N ALA A 40 -1.81 19.68 -0.17
CA ALA A 40 -2.85 19.95 -1.14
C ALA A 40 -3.00 21.47 -1.41
N VAL A 41 -3.14 22.26 -0.35
CA VAL A 41 -3.29 23.73 -0.43
C VAL A 41 -2.00 24.38 -0.95
N THR A 42 -0.84 23.97 -0.46
CA THR A 42 0.45 24.52 -0.91
C THR A 42 0.66 24.28 -2.41
N LEU A 43 0.42 23.08 -2.90
CA LEU A 43 0.56 22.77 -4.32
C LEU A 43 -0.50 23.47 -5.18
N TRP A 44 -1.74 23.58 -4.69
CA TRP A 44 -2.78 24.36 -5.37
C TRP A 44 -2.36 25.82 -5.55
N LEU A 45 -1.91 26.46 -4.47
CA LEU A 45 -1.50 27.88 -4.52
C LEU A 45 -0.23 28.10 -5.37
N THR A 46 0.76 27.20 -5.29
CA THR A 46 2.02 27.36 -6.01
C THR A 46 1.93 27.01 -7.49
N LYS A 47 1.11 26.02 -7.84
CA LYS A 47 0.92 25.55 -9.21
C LYS A 47 -0.34 26.13 -9.88
N SER A 48 -1.17 26.87 -9.16
CA SER A 48 -2.46 27.44 -9.63
C SER A 48 -3.37 26.39 -10.29
N ASN A 49 -3.28 25.13 -9.86
CA ASN A 49 -4.05 24.02 -10.43
C ASN A 49 -4.83 23.30 -9.33
N ILE A 50 -6.15 23.39 -9.41
CA ILE A 50 -7.10 22.80 -8.45
C ILE A 50 -7.01 21.26 -8.37
N PHE A 51 -6.45 20.63 -9.40
CA PHE A 51 -6.22 19.17 -9.42
C PHE A 51 -5.42 18.72 -8.22
N TYR A 52 -4.37 19.47 -7.81
CA TYR A 52 -3.54 19.11 -6.66
C TYR A 52 -4.33 19.14 -5.35
N LEU A 53 -5.22 20.13 -5.18
CA LEU A 53 -6.10 20.19 -4.02
C LEU A 53 -6.96 18.92 -3.95
N PHE A 54 -7.67 18.61 -5.02
CA PHE A 54 -8.54 17.43 -5.09
C PHE A 54 -7.75 16.13 -4.86
N ASN A 55 -6.61 15.95 -5.53
CA ASN A 55 -5.81 14.73 -5.48
C ASN A 55 -5.30 14.42 -4.07
N PHE A 56 -4.68 15.39 -3.42
CA PHE A 56 -4.08 15.17 -2.10
C PHE A 56 -5.13 15.13 -0.99
N SER A 57 -6.20 15.93 -1.05
CA SER A 57 -7.32 15.85 -0.10
C SER A 57 -8.03 14.51 -0.19
N TYR A 58 -8.29 13.99 -1.39
CA TYR A 58 -8.90 12.67 -1.55
C TYR A 58 -8.05 11.55 -0.94
N ILE A 59 -6.74 11.56 -1.20
CA ILE A 59 -5.81 10.55 -0.65
C ILE A 59 -5.73 10.70 0.88
N GLY A 60 -5.59 11.93 1.39
CA GLY A 60 -5.53 12.22 2.82
C GLY A 60 -6.78 11.78 3.57
N LEU A 61 -7.97 12.09 3.05
CA LEU A 61 -9.24 11.64 3.59
C LEU A 61 -9.38 10.11 3.58
N SER A 62 -8.98 9.46 2.48
CA SER A 62 -9.03 8.00 2.36
C SER A 62 -8.14 7.30 3.40
N ILE A 63 -6.92 7.81 3.61
CA ILE A 63 -5.99 7.27 4.62
C ILE A 63 -6.53 7.53 6.03
N SER A 64 -7.03 8.75 6.29
CA SER A 64 -7.59 9.14 7.58
C SER A 64 -8.82 8.30 7.94
N LEU A 65 -9.70 8.02 6.97
CA LEU A 65 -10.81 7.08 7.14
C LEU A 65 -10.30 5.69 7.51
N GLY A 66 -9.23 5.22 6.89
CA GLY A 66 -8.61 3.94 7.20
C GLY A 66 -8.06 3.87 8.63
N ILE A 67 -7.40 4.93 9.09
CA ILE A 67 -6.90 5.04 10.47
C ILE A 67 -8.10 5.02 11.44
N TYR A 68 -9.15 5.78 11.16
CA TYR A 68 -10.37 5.78 11.97
C TYR A 68 -11.01 4.39 12.07
N LEU A 69 -11.19 3.72 10.93
CA LEU A 69 -11.74 2.36 10.88
C LEU A 69 -10.85 1.34 11.63
N TYR A 70 -9.53 1.48 11.52
CA TYR A 70 -8.59 0.65 12.27
C TYR A 70 -8.72 0.86 13.79
N MET A 71 -8.86 2.11 14.23
CA MET A 71 -9.09 2.45 15.64
C MET A 71 -10.42 1.89 16.17
N ARG A 72 -11.43 1.77 15.30
CA ARG A 72 -12.72 1.14 15.60
C ARG A 72 -12.67 -0.38 15.51
N ASN A 73 -11.48 -0.99 15.37
CA ASN A 73 -11.26 -2.42 15.18
C ASN A 73 -12.03 -3.02 13.98
N TYR A 74 -12.34 -2.20 12.96
CA TYR A 74 -13.02 -2.71 11.79
C TYR A 74 -12.12 -3.66 11.00
N ARG A 75 -12.54 -4.90 10.84
CA ARG A 75 -11.75 -5.99 10.27
C ARG A 75 -11.19 -5.67 8.87
N HIS A 76 -11.94 -4.93 8.07
CA HIS A 76 -11.61 -4.65 6.68
C HIS A 76 -11.05 -3.24 6.45
N ALA A 77 -10.67 -2.49 7.50
CA ALA A 77 -10.15 -1.13 7.41
C ALA A 77 -9.08 -0.95 6.30
N ARG A 78 -8.08 -1.86 6.27
CA ARG A 78 -7.03 -1.84 5.24
C ARG A 78 -7.60 -1.98 3.82
N ARG A 79 -8.56 -2.89 3.62
CA ARG A 79 -9.16 -3.13 2.30
C ARG A 79 -9.98 -1.95 1.81
N VAL A 80 -10.66 -1.24 2.72
CA VAL A 80 -11.40 -0.01 2.39
C VAL A 80 -10.45 1.04 1.83
N VAL A 81 -9.34 1.32 2.53
CA VAL A 81 -8.32 2.27 2.03
C VAL A 81 -7.77 1.82 0.68
N GLN A 82 -7.42 0.54 0.57
CA GLN A 82 -6.86 -0.02 -0.66
C GLN A 82 -7.83 0.07 -1.83
N LEU A 83 -9.13 -0.11 -1.59
CA LEU A 83 -10.17 0.07 -2.60
C LEU A 83 -10.31 1.55 -3.00
N LEU A 84 -10.40 2.46 -2.05
CA LEU A 84 -10.54 3.89 -2.33
C LEU A 84 -9.33 4.43 -3.11
N VAL A 85 -8.12 4.27 -2.56
CA VAL A 85 -6.90 4.79 -3.20
C VAL A 85 -6.55 4.01 -4.46
N GLY A 86 -6.67 2.68 -4.44
CA GLY A 86 -6.37 1.85 -5.60
C GLY A 86 -7.30 2.11 -6.79
N SER A 87 -8.61 2.27 -6.56
CA SER A 87 -9.58 2.64 -7.61
C SER A 87 -9.31 4.04 -8.13
N TYR A 88 -9.01 4.98 -7.27
CA TYR A 88 -8.66 6.34 -7.67
C TYR A 88 -7.44 6.36 -8.61
N MET A 89 -6.37 5.63 -8.24
CA MET A 89 -5.16 5.54 -9.04
C MET A 89 -5.40 4.84 -10.40
N LEU A 90 -6.19 3.77 -10.40
CA LEU A 90 -6.44 3.00 -11.62
C LEU A 90 -7.45 3.70 -12.54
N VAL A 91 -8.59 4.10 -11.98
CA VAL A 91 -9.71 4.60 -12.79
C VAL A 91 -9.55 6.08 -13.07
N TYR A 92 -9.43 6.91 -12.02
CA TYR A 92 -9.40 8.36 -12.23
C TYR A 92 -8.09 8.81 -12.89
N LEU A 93 -6.94 8.52 -12.28
CA LEU A 93 -5.65 8.96 -12.84
C LEU A 93 -5.30 8.18 -14.10
N GLY A 94 -5.44 6.86 -14.08
CA GLY A 94 -5.01 6.00 -15.18
C GLY A 94 -5.94 6.04 -16.39
N LEU A 95 -7.25 5.77 -16.19
CA LEU A 95 -8.18 5.64 -17.32
C LEU A 95 -8.83 6.97 -17.73
N ILE A 96 -9.23 7.82 -16.79
CA ILE A 96 -9.91 9.09 -17.09
C ILE A 96 -8.91 10.19 -17.45
N CYS A 97 -7.86 10.38 -16.63
CA CYS A 97 -6.82 11.37 -16.93
C CYS A 97 -5.80 10.88 -17.97
N GLY A 98 -5.81 9.58 -18.34
CA GLY A 98 -4.94 9.03 -19.36
C GLY A 98 -3.48 8.84 -18.92
N GLU A 99 -3.18 8.95 -17.61
CA GLU A 99 -1.82 8.86 -17.12
C GLU A 99 -1.34 7.43 -16.93
N ASN A 100 -0.17 7.10 -17.47
CA ASN A 100 0.44 5.81 -17.20
C ASN A 100 1.12 5.81 -15.83
N MET A 101 0.39 5.32 -14.81
CA MET A 101 0.85 5.20 -13.43
C MET A 101 1.66 3.92 -13.16
N GLN A 102 1.97 3.12 -14.20
CA GLN A 102 2.87 1.96 -14.11
C GLN A 102 4.34 2.38 -14.26
N ILE A 103 5.24 1.42 -14.19
CA ILE A 103 6.68 1.69 -14.25
C ILE A 103 7.10 2.24 -15.62
N GLU A 104 6.42 1.86 -16.69
CA GLU A 104 6.61 2.37 -18.04
C GLU A 104 6.35 3.89 -18.09
N GLY A 105 5.28 4.34 -17.46
CA GLY A 105 4.97 5.77 -17.33
C GLY A 105 6.04 6.52 -16.55
N PHE A 106 6.58 5.93 -15.47
CA PHE A 106 7.69 6.54 -14.74
C PHE A 106 8.90 6.77 -15.63
N TRP A 107 9.33 5.79 -16.44
CA TRP A 107 10.43 5.94 -17.38
C TRP A 107 10.12 6.98 -18.45
N TYR A 108 8.90 6.94 -18.98
CA TYR A 108 8.46 7.88 -20.02
C TYR A 108 8.54 9.32 -19.54
N TYR A 109 7.93 9.66 -18.40
CA TYR A 109 7.96 11.02 -17.87
C TYR A 109 9.36 11.44 -17.41
N LEU A 110 10.17 10.52 -16.91
CA LEU A 110 11.58 10.79 -16.59
C LEU A 110 12.38 11.19 -17.83
N PHE A 111 12.19 10.50 -18.95
CA PHE A 111 12.91 10.77 -20.20
C PHE A 111 12.40 12.02 -20.92
N THR A 112 11.11 12.35 -20.78
CA THR A 112 10.55 13.62 -21.30
C THR A 112 10.90 14.83 -20.44
N GLY A 113 11.49 14.63 -19.25
CA GLY A 113 11.78 15.71 -18.30
C GLY A 113 10.54 16.26 -17.59
N VAL A 114 9.41 15.54 -17.62
CA VAL A 114 8.17 15.92 -16.95
C VAL A 114 8.19 15.42 -15.52
N PHE A 115 8.36 16.34 -14.56
CA PHE A 115 8.36 16.03 -13.12
C PHE A 115 6.99 16.31 -12.51
N GLU A 116 5.97 15.65 -13.04
CA GLU A 116 4.58 15.72 -12.57
C GLU A 116 4.02 14.30 -12.45
N ALA A 117 2.77 14.19 -11.98
CA ALA A 117 2.00 12.94 -12.00
C ALA A 117 2.79 11.68 -11.59
N ALA A 118 3.05 10.77 -12.53
CA ALA A 118 3.70 9.50 -12.25
C ALA A 118 5.12 9.66 -11.69
N THR A 119 5.91 10.63 -12.14
CA THR A 119 7.29 10.85 -11.64
C THR A 119 7.28 11.23 -10.16
N ILE A 120 6.44 12.20 -9.77
CA ILE A 120 6.28 12.61 -8.36
C ILE A 120 5.73 11.43 -7.54
N HIS A 121 4.73 10.73 -8.07
CA HIS A 121 4.17 9.56 -7.41
C HIS A 121 5.24 8.49 -7.14
N TYR A 122 6.09 8.18 -8.12
CA TYR A 122 7.17 7.21 -7.94
C TYR A 122 8.22 7.70 -6.94
N ALA A 123 8.65 8.94 -7.04
CA ALA A 123 9.60 9.52 -6.09
C ALA A 123 9.06 9.42 -4.66
N VAL A 124 7.86 9.94 -4.41
CA VAL A 124 7.27 9.99 -3.07
C VAL A 124 6.85 8.61 -2.58
N ALA A 125 6.12 7.83 -3.38
CA ALA A 125 5.48 6.60 -2.90
C ALA A 125 6.32 5.33 -3.09
N LYS A 126 7.28 5.32 -4.05
CA LYS A 126 8.02 4.10 -4.42
C LYS A 126 9.52 4.17 -4.11
N ILE A 127 10.08 5.37 -3.98
CA ILE A 127 11.51 5.57 -3.66
C ILE A 127 11.64 6.07 -2.22
N PHE A 128 11.14 7.24 -1.88
CA PHE A 128 11.30 7.82 -0.54
C PHE A 128 10.32 7.27 0.49
N GLY A 129 9.06 7.03 0.13
CA GLY A 129 8.05 6.48 1.03
C GLY A 129 8.45 5.16 1.69
N PRO A 130 9.11 4.23 1.00
CA PRO A 130 9.60 3.01 1.60
C PRO A 130 10.66 3.18 2.70
N LEU A 131 11.38 4.30 2.74
CA LEU A 131 12.27 4.64 3.87
C LEU A 131 11.46 4.87 5.17
N VAL A 132 10.22 5.31 5.03
CA VAL A 132 9.32 5.57 6.17
C VAL A 132 8.46 4.35 6.47
N PHE A 133 7.72 3.85 5.47
CA PHE A 133 6.66 2.85 5.63
C PHE A 133 6.99 1.48 5.03
N GLY A 134 8.23 1.23 4.62
CA GLY A 134 8.58 0.00 3.92
C GLY A 134 7.72 -0.18 2.67
N ARG A 135 7.17 -1.38 2.47
CA ARG A 135 6.23 -1.65 1.37
C ARG A 135 4.76 -1.36 1.73
N GLY A 136 4.51 -0.44 2.66
CA GLY A 136 3.15 -0.07 3.08
C GLY A 136 2.25 0.33 1.90
N TRP A 137 2.80 1.02 0.89
CA TRP A 137 2.08 1.33 -0.34
C TRP A 137 1.43 0.10 -1.00
N CYS A 138 2.15 -1.03 -1.07
CA CYS A 138 1.61 -2.28 -1.60
C CYS A 138 0.48 -2.87 -0.76
N GLY A 139 0.40 -2.49 0.51
CA GLY A 139 -0.65 -2.91 1.44
C GLY A 139 -1.92 -2.07 1.36
N TYR A 140 -1.81 -0.77 1.01
CA TYR A 140 -2.90 0.19 1.21
C TYR A 140 -3.33 0.96 -0.05
N ALA A 141 -2.51 1.06 -1.09
CA ALA A 141 -2.79 1.91 -2.23
C ALA A 141 -2.59 1.25 -3.61
N CYS A 142 -1.96 0.08 -3.67
CA CYS A 142 -1.67 -0.57 -4.93
C CYS A 142 -2.93 -1.20 -5.54
N TRP A 143 -3.31 -0.76 -6.73
CA TRP A 143 -4.49 -1.24 -7.45
C TRP A 143 -4.36 -2.70 -7.93
N THR A 144 -3.17 -3.15 -8.34
CA THR A 144 -2.96 -4.57 -8.68
C THR A 144 -3.20 -5.45 -7.45
N ALA A 145 -2.62 -5.06 -6.31
CA ALA A 145 -2.78 -5.79 -5.07
C ALA A 145 -4.21 -5.70 -4.52
N MET A 146 -4.96 -4.63 -4.83
CA MET A 146 -6.37 -4.48 -4.50
C MET A 146 -7.19 -5.68 -5.03
N VAL A 147 -7.04 -6.01 -6.30
CA VAL A 147 -7.74 -7.14 -6.92
C VAL A 147 -7.23 -8.48 -6.37
N LEU A 148 -5.92 -8.65 -6.27
CA LEU A 148 -5.33 -9.91 -5.80
C LEU A 148 -5.70 -10.26 -4.35
N ASP A 149 -5.95 -9.27 -3.49
CA ASP A 149 -6.36 -9.52 -2.10
C ASP A 149 -7.78 -10.06 -1.95
N PHE A 150 -8.60 -10.06 -3.00
CA PHE A 150 -9.91 -10.71 -3.02
C PHE A 150 -9.85 -12.21 -3.31
N LEU A 151 -8.72 -12.69 -3.82
CA LEU A 151 -8.53 -14.12 -4.10
C LEU A 151 -8.50 -14.96 -2.81
N PRO A 152 -8.73 -16.29 -2.90
CA PRO A 152 -8.92 -17.14 -1.71
C PRO A 152 -7.66 -17.37 -0.88
N TYR A 153 -6.47 -17.35 -1.48
CA TYR A 153 -5.19 -17.71 -0.83
C TYR A 153 -4.54 -16.54 -0.10
N LYS A 154 -5.15 -16.08 1.00
CA LYS A 154 -4.70 -14.90 1.77
C LYS A 154 -3.34 -15.08 2.43
N THR A 155 -3.04 -16.30 2.83
CA THR A 155 -1.76 -16.72 3.40
C THR A 155 -1.15 -17.77 2.47
N PRO A 156 0.16 -17.75 2.24
CA PRO A 156 0.80 -18.74 1.39
C PRO A 156 0.66 -20.13 1.99
N GLU A 157 0.16 -21.07 1.18
CA GLU A 157 0.03 -22.48 1.58
C GLU A 157 1.29 -23.27 1.25
N ARG A 158 2.11 -22.74 0.34
CA ARG A 158 3.33 -23.39 -0.14
C ARG A 158 4.58 -22.57 0.21
N PRO A 159 5.73 -23.23 0.39
CA PRO A 159 6.99 -22.55 0.64
C PRO A 159 7.34 -21.54 -0.45
N ARG A 160 7.94 -20.43 -0.07
CA ARG A 160 8.39 -19.39 -1.01
C ARG A 160 9.44 -19.95 -1.98
N ARG A 161 9.21 -19.75 -3.28
CA ARG A 161 10.15 -20.16 -4.35
C ARG A 161 11.29 -19.16 -4.52
N ARG A 162 12.42 -19.61 -5.06
CA ARG A 162 13.61 -18.78 -5.32
C ARG A 162 13.59 -18.09 -6.70
N ILE A 163 12.41 -17.81 -7.24
CA ILE A 163 12.21 -17.19 -8.58
C ILE A 163 12.02 -15.67 -8.53
N GLY A 164 12.26 -15.05 -7.39
CA GLY A 164 12.08 -13.60 -7.21
C GLY A 164 13.02 -12.72 -8.07
N TRP A 165 13.97 -13.33 -8.79
CA TRP A 165 14.83 -12.63 -9.75
C TRP A 165 14.09 -12.21 -11.02
N ILE A 166 12.95 -12.85 -11.35
CA ILE A 166 12.12 -12.49 -12.52
C ILE A 166 11.70 -11.01 -12.50
N ARG A 167 11.54 -10.43 -11.31
CA ARG A 167 11.23 -8.98 -11.16
C ARG A 167 12.28 -8.05 -11.81
N TYR A 168 13.53 -8.47 -11.85
CA TYR A 168 14.58 -7.69 -12.51
C TYR A 168 14.49 -7.78 -14.03
N ILE A 169 14.02 -8.92 -14.57
CA ILE A 169 13.74 -9.05 -16.00
C ILE A 169 12.56 -8.16 -16.38
N THR A 170 11.45 -8.19 -15.63
CA THR A 170 10.29 -7.35 -15.92
C THR A 170 10.63 -5.86 -15.78
N PHE A 171 11.47 -5.51 -14.82
CA PHE A 171 11.99 -4.15 -14.65
C PHE A 171 12.86 -3.71 -15.85
N ALA A 172 13.82 -4.54 -16.26
CA ALA A 172 14.66 -4.25 -17.41
C ALA A 172 13.84 -4.19 -18.71
N ALA A 173 12.88 -5.09 -18.90
CA ALA A 173 11.99 -5.09 -20.06
C ALA A 173 11.18 -3.79 -20.16
N SER A 174 10.66 -3.26 -19.06
CA SER A 174 9.94 -1.98 -19.03
C SER A 174 10.85 -0.80 -19.44
N LEU A 175 12.08 -0.77 -18.93
CA LEU A 175 13.07 0.24 -19.27
C LEU A 175 13.47 0.17 -20.75
N ILE A 176 13.76 -1.04 -21.25
CA ILE A 176 14.14 -1.27 -22.65
C ILE A 176 12.98 -0.86 -23.57
N PHE A 177 11.75 -1.22 -23.25
CA PHE A 177 10.56 -0.86 -24.01
C PHE A 177 10.45 0.67 -24.20
N VAL A 178 10.52 1.42 -23.11
CA VAL A 178 10.41 2.88 -23.18
C VAL A 178 11.62 3.51 -23.86
N SER A 179 12.85 3.02 -23.57
CA SER A 179 14.07 3.49 -24.25
C SER A 179 14.00 3.29 -25.76
N ALA A 180 13.46 2.15 -26.22
CA ALA A 180 13.29 1.87 -27.64
C ALA A 180 12.32 2.84 -28.31
N LEU A 181 11.23 3.23 -27.65
CA LEU A 181 10.29 4.24 -28.16
C LEU A 181 10.97 5.61 -28.36
N PHE A 182 11.82 6.02 -27.41
CA PHE A 182 12.57 7.28 -27.53
C PHE A 182 13.64 7.24 -28.61
N LEU A 183 14.42 6.17 -28.71
CA LEU A 183 15.45 6.00 -29.72
C LEU A 183 14.86 5.93 -31.13
N ALA A 184 13.72 5.27 -31.30
CA ALA A 184 13.01 5.19 -32.57
C ALA A 184 12.24 6.48 -32.92
N LYS A 185 12.25 7.49 -32.04
CA LYS A 185 11.51 8.76 -32.22
C LYS A 185 10.05 8.56 -32.63
N VAL A 186 9.39 7.60 -32.00
CA VAL A 186 8.01 7.23 -32.35
C VAL A 186 7.07 8.39 -32.04
N GLY A 187 6.33 8.86 -33.04
CA GLY A 187 5.25 9.82 -32.87
C GLY A 187 4.11 9.22 -32.03
N ASN A 188 3.26 10.07 -31.43
CA ASN A 188 2.13 9.63 -30.59
C ASN A 188 2.52 8.78 -29.38
N SER A 189 3.70 9.02 -28.79
CA SER A 189 4.22 8.27 -27.66
C SER A 189 3.26 8.30 -26.44
N GLU A 190 2.51 9.38 -26.21
CA GLU A 190 1.50 9.48 -25.15
C GLU A 190 0.38 8.45 -25.34
N ARG A 191 -0.14 8.33 -26.56
CA ARG A 191 -1.18 7.32 -26.88
C ARG A 191 -0.64 5.90 -26.68
N ILE A 192 0.61 5.66 -27.06
CA ILE A 192 1.26 4.36 -26.84
C ILE A 192 1.39 4.08 -25.34
N MET A 193 1.76 5.08 -24.52
CA MET A 193 1.83 4.95 -23.06
C MET A 193 0.46 4.66 -22.44
N PHE A 194 -0.61 5.28 -22.93
CA PHE A 194 -1.98 4.99 -22.47
C PHE A 194 -2.39 3.54 -22.81
N ILE A 195 -2.13 3.10 -24.04
CA ILE A 195 -2.40 1.70 -24.45
C ILE A 195 -1.56 0.73 -23.63
N ALA A 196 -0.28 1.04 -23.41
CA ALA A 196 0.63 0.24 -22.58
C ALA A 196 0.11 0.12 -21.13
N PHE A 197 -0.46 1.20 -20.58
CA PHE A 197 -1.10 1.17 -19.26
C PHE A 197 -2.28 0.18 -19.21
N ILE A 198 -3.16 0.21 -20.21
CA ILE A 198 -4.32 -0.71 -20.27
C ILE A 198 -3.84 -2.15 -20.42
N VAL A 199 -3.02 -2.42 -21.43
CA VAL A 199 -2.52 -3.77 -21.72
C VAL A 199 -1.68 -4.31 -20.57
N GLY A 200 -0.82 -3.48 -19.99
CA GLY A 200 0.01 -3.81 -18.83
C GLY A 200 -0.81 -4.18 -17.60
N ASN A 201 -1.91 -3.44 -17.32
CA ASN A 201 -2.81 -3.80 -16.21
C ASN A 201 -3.53 -5.13 -16.47
N ILE A 202 -4.03 -5.35 -17.67
CA ILE A 202 -4.67 -6.64 -18.04
C ILE A 202 -3.66 -7.78 -17.85
N ALA A 203 -2.43 -7.62 -18.34
CA ALA A 203 -1.38 -8.62 -18.19
C ALA A 203 -1.03 -8.86 -16.71
N TYR A 204 -0.91 -7.79 -15.89
CA TYR A 204 -0.61 -7.93 -14.47
C TYR A 204 -1.72 -8.65 -13.70
N TYR A 205 -2.99 -8.39 -14.04
CA TYR A 205 -4.11 -9.11 -13.44
C TYR A 205 -4.15 -10.56 -13.89
N ALA A 206 -4.02 -10.83 -15.19
CA ALA A 206 -4.04 -12.18 -15.73
C ALA A 206 -2.90 -13.05 -15.13
N VAL A 207 -1.68 -12.53 -15.17
CA VAL A 207 -0.51 -13.23 -14.58
C VAL A 207 -0.63 -13.34 -13.07
N GLY A 208 -1.10 -12.28 -12.40
CA GLY A 208 -1.28 -12.27 -10.94
C GLY A 208 -2.29 -13.30 -10.47
N ILE A 209 -3.43 -13.40 -11.14
CA ILE A 209 -4.47 -14.39 -10.84
C ILE A 209 -3.95 -15.82 -11.14
N ALA A 210 -3.34 -16.03 -12.30
CA ALA A 210 -2.77 -17.33 -12.66
C ALA A 210 -1.73 -17.81 -11.63
N LEU A 211 -0.82 -16.94 -11.21
CA LEU A 211 0.17 -17.26 -10.18
C LEU A 211 -0.44 -17.49 -8.80
N ALA A 212 -1.50 -16.76 -8.45
CA ALA A 212 -2.18 -16.96 -7.18
C ALA A 212 -2.76 -18.37 -7.07
N PHE A 213 -3.40 -18.88 -8.13
CA PHE A 213 -3.92 -20.25 -8.17
C PHE A 213 -2.81 -21.29 -8.29
N ALA A 214 -1.79 -21.05 -9.14
CA ALA A 214 -0.68 -21.99 -9.32
C ALA A 214 0.16 -22.18 -8.05
N PHE A 215 0.33 -21.11 -7.25
CA PHE A 215 1.20 -21.13 -6.07
C PHE A 215 0.42 -21.14 -4.75
N HIS A 216 -0.91 -21.08 -4.80
CA HIS A 216 -1.78 -20.92 -3.63
C HIS A 216 -1.35 -19.74 -2.75
N ASP A 217 -1.18 -18.58 -3.41
CA ASP A 217 -0.63 -17.38 -2.79
C ASP A 217 -1.10 -16.13 -3.54
N ASN A 218 -2.03 -15.38 -2.96
CA ASN A 218 -2.56 -14.15 -3.56
C ASN A 218 -1.48 -13.11 -3.89
N ARG A 219 -0.35 -13.16 -3.20
CA ARG A 219 0.75 -12.21 -3.35
C ARG A 219 1.92 -12.74 -4.18
N ALA A 220 1.73 -13.87 -4.89
CA ALA A 220 2.77 -14.46 -5.73
C ALA A 220 3.32 -13.46 -6.76
N PHE A 221 2.46 -12.76 -7.49
CA PHE A 221 2.87 -11.68 -8.40
C PHE A 221 3.76 -10.63 -7.71
N CYS A 222 3.34 -10.14 -6.54
CA CYS A 222 4.08 -9.14 -5.77
C CYS A 222 5.44 -9.64 -5.26
N LYS A 223 5.57 -10.96 -5.05
CA LYS A 223 6.79 -11.60 -4.55
C LYS A 223 7.79 -11.92 -5.66
N TYR A 224 7.33 -12.19 -6.88
CA TYR A 224 8.17 -12.77 -7.91
C TYR A 224 8.33 -11.91 -9.15
N ILE A 225 7.27 -11.24 -9.62
CA ILE A 225 7.24 -10.60 -10.94
C ILE A 225 7.23 -9.06 -10.88
N CYS A 226 6.51 -8.48 -9.92
CA CYS A 226 6.26 -7.04 -9.88
C CYS A 226 7.56 -6.20 -9.98
N PRO A 227 7.75 -5.42 -11.07
CA PRO A 227 8.98 -4.69 -11.34
C PRO A 227 9.22 -3.55 -10.32
N ILE A 228 8.16 -2.93 -9.82
CA ILE A 228 8.24 -1.82 -8.86
C ILE A 228 8.98 -2.24 -7.58
N THR A 229 8.99 -3.52 -7.25
CA THR A 229 9.68 -4.04 -6.08
C THR A 229 11.20 -3.91 -6.14
N VAL A 230 11.76 -3.64 -7.32
CA VAL A 230 13.19 -3.36 -7.49
C VAL A 230 13.57 -2.06 -6.77
N PHE A 231 12.70 -1.04 -6.80
CA PHE A 231 12.87 0.19 -6.03
C PHE A 231 12.49 0.01 -4.56
N LEU A 232 11.35 -0.63 -4.29
CA LEU A 232 10.78 -0.71 -2.95
C LEU A 232 11.66 -1.50 -1.97
N LYS A 233 12.29 -2.60 -2.42
CA LYS A 233 13.04 -3.48 -1.51
C LYS A 233 14.27 -2.85 -0.88
N PRO A 234 15.21 -2.24 -1.64
CA PRO A 234 16.37 -1.60 -1.05
C PRO A 234 15.99 -0.54 -0.03
N MET A 235 15.02 0.34 -0.38
CA MET A 235 14.58 1.42 0.49
C MET A 235 13.85 0.91 1.74
N SER A 236 13.06 -0.16 1.61
CA SER A 236 12.36 -0.79 2.75
C SER A 236 13.30 -1.39 3.80
N ARG A 237 14.57 -1.62 3.46
CA ARG A 237 15.57 -2.07 4.43
C ARG A 237 15.79 -1.05 5.55
N PHE A 238 15.64 0.22 5.22
CA PHE A 238 15.85 1.36 6.13
C PHE A 238 14.54 1.90 6.72
N ALA A 239 13.41 1.21 6.52
CA ALA A 239 12.11 1.68 6.95
C ALA A 239 12.07 2.02 8.43
N LEU A 240 11.57 3.23 8.74
CA LEU A 240 11.39 3.71 10.11
C LEU A 240 10.26 2.96 10.82
N PHE A 241 9.12 2.82 10.15
CA PHE A 241 7.98 2.08 10.68
C PHE A 241 8.07 0.61 10.34
N ARG A 242 8.25 -0.22 11.37
CA ARG A 242 8.29 -1.69 11.26
C ARG A 242 7.52 -2.30 12.40
N VAL A 243 6.91 -3.45 12.15
CA VAL A 243 6.41 -4.30 13.22
C VAL A 243 7.62 -4.81 14.01
N LYS A 244 7.63 -4.58 15.31
CA LYS A 244 8.65 -5.05 16.25
C LYS A 244 8.01 -6.04 17.24
N CYS A 245 8.78 -7.01 17.70
CA CYS A 245 8.36 -8.01 18.67
C CYS A 245 8.91 -7.69 20.05
N ASP A 246 8.02 -7.56 21.01
CA ASP A 246 8.39 -7.55 22.43
C ASP A 246 8.74 -8.98 22.86
N LYS A 247 10.02 -9.24 23.02
CA LYS A 247 10.55 -10.57 23.37
C LYS A 247 10.10 -11.05 24.75
N SER A 248 9.80 -10.12 25.67
CA SER A 248 9.35 -10.48 27.03
C SER A 248 7.94 -11.08 27.03
N LYS A 249 7.10 -10.69 26.07
CA LYS A 249 5.73 -11.18 25.92
C LYS A 249 5.60 -12.31 24.92
N CYS A 250 6.60 -12.52 24.07
CA CYS A 250 6.55 -13.45 22.97
C CYS A 250 6.74 -14.90 23.47
N VAL A 251 5.73 -15.73 23.28
CA VAL A 251 5.77 -17.17 23.60
C VAL A 251 6.18 -18.05 22.42
N SER A 252 6.74 -17.47 21.36
CA SER A 252 7.26 -18.18 20.18
C SER A 252 6.28 -19.15 19.50
N CYS A 253 4.97 -18.89 19.59
CA CYS A 253 3.92 -19.77 19.04
C CYS A 253 3.87 -19.82 17.50
N GLY A 254 4.60 -18.97 16.78
CA GLY A 254 4.71 -18.97 15.31
C GLY A 254 3.48 -18.48 14.56
N LYS A 255 2.36 -18.12 15.23
CA LYS A 255 1.10 -17.71 14.58
C LYS A 255 1.29 -16.51 13.65
N CYS A 256 2.08 -15.52 14.07
CA CYS A 256 2.38 -14.32 13.28
C CYS A 256 3.08 -14.60 11.94
N ARG A 257 3.91 -15.65 11.85
CA ARG A 257 4.53 -16.10 10.60
C ARG A 257 3.51 -16.77 9.68
N LYS A 258 2.60 -17.58 10.24
CA LYS A 258 1.58 -18.30 9.48
C LYS A 258 0.57 -17.36 8.82
N VAL A 259 0.21 -16.26 9.47
CA VAL A 259 -0.76 -15.29 8.93
C VAL A 259 -0.14 -14.24 8.00
N CYS A 260 1.18 -14.26 7.82
CA CYS A 260 1.87 -13.24 7.03
C CYS A 260 1.74 -13.52 5.53
N PRO A 261 1.04 -12.65 4.75
CA PRO A 261 0.88 -12.85 3.31
C PRO A 261 2.20 -12.71 2.52
N MET A 262 3.25 -12.18 3.16
CA MET A 262 4.55 -11.90 2.52
C MET A 262 5.70 -12.77 3.05
N ASP A 263 5.39 -13.80 3.84
CA ASP A 263 6.38 -14.71 4.47
C ASP A 263 7.46 -14.01 5.30
N VAL A 264 7.12 -12.87 5.90
CA VAL A 264 8.02 -12.13 6.79
C VAL A 264 8.04 -12.80 8.16
N ASP A 265 9.21 -12.85 8.79
CA ASP A 265 9.32 -13.19 10.19
C ASP A 265 9.25 -11.93 11.07
N PRO A 266 8.09 -11.60 11.67
CA PRO A 266 7.98 -10.41 12.49
C PRO A 266 8.58 -10.57 13.89
N THR A 267 8.99 -11.78 14.28
CA THR A 267 9.58 -12.05 15.61
C THR A 267 11.06 -11.66 15.67
N ASP A 268 11.72 -11.53 14.53
CA ASP A 268 13.10 -11.04 14.45
C ASP A 268 13.09 -9.51 14.27
N ASN A 269 13.69 -8.82 15.24
CA ASN A 269 13.78 -7.35 15.24
C ASN A 269 15.02 -6.83 14.49
N THR A 270 15.90 -7.70 14.03
CA THR A 270 17.13 -7.32 13.33
C THR A 270 16.87 -6.78 11.93
N GLY A 271 17.82 -6.04 11.36
CA GLY A 271 17.76 -5.60 9.96
C GLY A 271 17.81 -6.75 8.96
N ASN A 272 18.25 -7.94 9.38
CA ASN A 272 18.41 -9.13 8.54
C ASN A 272 17.25 -10.13 8.68
N ARG A 273 16.14 -9.75 9.34
CA ARG A 273 14.98 -10.62 9.49
C ARG A 273 14.53 -11.23 8.16
N LYS A 274 14.13 -12.49 8.19
CA LYS A 274 13.68 -13.22 6.99
C LYS A 274 12.59 -12.43 6.27
N ASN A 275 12.82 -12.16 4.98
CA ASN A 275 11.92 -11.39 4.10
C ASN A 275 11.52 -10.00 4.65
N GLY A 276 12.31 -9.38 5.53
CA GLY A 276 11.97 -8.12 6.20
C GLY A 276 11.62 -6.97 5.26
N THR A 277 12.31 -6.88 4.12
CA THR A 277 12.05 -5.88 3.07
C THR A 277 10.75 -6.08 2.31
N GLU A 278 10.03 -7.18 2.54
CA GLU A 278 8.76 -7.50 1.88
C GLU A 278 7.54 -7.11 2.75
N CYS A 279 7.74 -6.60 3.97
CA CYS A 279 6.64 -6.25 4.87
C CYS A 279 5.76 -5.13 4.29
N ILE A 280 4.47 -5.41 4.11
CA ILE A 280 3.47 -4.47 3.56
C ILE A 280 2.66 -3.76 4.65
N LEU A 281 3.06 -3.88 5.91
CA LEU A 281 2.40 -3.30 7.08
C LEU A 281 0.89 -3.61 7.18
N CYS A 282 0.47 -4.78 6.72
CA CYS A 282 -0.96 -5.18 6.75
C CYS A 282 -1.52 -5.39 8.15
N MET A 283 -0.67 -5.45 9.17
CA MET A 283 -0.98 -5.60 10.60
C MET A 283 -1.71 -6.90 10.98
N GLU A 284 -1.82 -7.87 10.07
CA GLU A 284 -2.47 -9.15 10.38
C GLU A 284 -1.73 -9.92 11.50
N CYS A 285 -0.38 -9.90 11.48
CA CYS A 285 0.42 -10.51 12.55
C CYS A 285 0.21 -9.85 13.93
N VAL A 286 -0.05 -8.54 13.95
CA VAL A 286 -0.35 -7.80 15.19
C VAL A 286 -1.73 -8.17 15.72
N LYS A 287 -2.75 -8.21 14.84
CA LYS A 287 -4.13 -8.57 15.20
C LYS A 287 -4.23 -10.00 15.73
N ASP A 288 -3.49 -10.92 15.13
CA ASP A 288 -3.53 -12.35 15.45
C ASP A 288 -2.60 -12.77 16.58
N CYS A 289 -1.83 -11.83 17.16
CA CYS A 289 -0.92 -12.14 18.26
C CYS A 289 -1.67 -12.35 19.57
N PRO A 290 -1.73 -13.58 20.13
CA PRO A 290 -2.52 -13.86 21.33
C PRO A 290 -1.98 -13.17 22.57
N LYS A 291 -0.67 -12.85 22.58
CA LYS A 291 0.01 -12.19 23.72
C LYS A 291 0.25 -10.70 23.49
N LYS A 292 -0.26 -10.12 22.39
CA LYS A 292 -0.02 -8.70 22.02
C LYS A 292 1.46 -8.31 22.10
N ALA A 293 2.33 -9.22 21.65
CA ALA A 293 3.80 -9.05 21.65
C ALA A 293 4.31 -8.31 20.40
N LEU A 294 3.41 -7.96 19.42
CA LEU A 294 3.75 -7.27 18.18
C LEU A 294 3.08 -5.90 18.12
#